data_15bd272e1dcb560a9f6bd3da7db5cca6
#
_entry.id   15bd272e1dcb560a9f6bd3da7db5cca6
#
_cell.length_a   1.000
_cell.length_b   1.000
_cell.length_c   1.000
_cell.angle_alpha   90.00
_cell.angle_beta   90.00
_cell.angle_gamma   90.00
#
_symmetry.space_group_name_H-M   'P 1'
#
loop_
_entity.id
_entity.type
_entity.pdbx_description
1 polymer ?
#
loop_
_entity_poly.entity_id
_entity_poly.type
_entity_poly.pdbx_seq_one_letter_code
_entity_poly.pdbx_strand_id
1 'polypeptide(L)'
;MVRKLVKKLSACVLAAAVVAGLSGCGSVTSGKRIVRISHAQSETHPEHLGLLAFKEYVEERLGDKYEVQIFPNELLGSAQKAIELTQTGAIDFVVAGTANLETFASVYEIFSMPYLFDSEDVYKSVMQDTDYMEKIYESTDEAGFRVVTWYNAGTRNFYGKKPINTPDDLKGMKIRVQQSP
;
A
#
# COMPACT_ATOMS: atom_id res chain seq x y z
N MET A 1 43.98 -33.80 38.44
CA MET A 1 44.46 -32.89 37.36
C MET A 1 43.62 -33.01 36.09
N VAL A 2 43.30 -34.19 35.62
CA VAL A 2 42.55 -34.50 34.42
C VAL A 2 41.13 -33.86 34.35
N ARG A 3 40.33 -33.89 35.45
CA ARG A 3 38.97 -33.33 35.50
C ARG A 3 38.89 -31.82 35.29
N LYS A 4 39.92 -31.05 35.67
CA LYS A 4 39.96 -29.58 35.40
C LYS A 4 40.32 -29.29 33.96
N LEU A 5 41.12 -30.16 33.30
CA LEU A 5 41.47 -30.03 31.91
C LEU A 5 40.28 -30.31 30.99
N VAL A 6 39.53 -31.39 31.30
CA VAL A 6 38.29 -31.73 30.53
C VAL A 6 37.22 -30.61 30.61
N LYS A 7 37.03 -30.02 31.78
CA LYS A 7 36.07 -28.88 31.92
C LYS A 7 36.51 -27.64 31.12
N LYS A 8 37.80 -27.36 31.04
CA LYS A 8 38.31 -26.22 30.24
C LYS A 8 38.19 -26.48 28.73
N LEU A 9 38.45 -27.73 28.28
CA LEU A 9 38.27 -28.13 26.89
C LEU A 9 36.77 -28.07 26.49
N SER A 10 35.86 -28.57 27.34
CA SER A 10 34.40 -28.47 27.06
C SER A 10 33.91 -27.02 26.96
N ALA A 11 34.42 -26.13 27.82
CA ALA A 11 34.03 -24.71 27.77
C ALA A 11 34.53 -24.01 26.49
N CYS A 12 35.75 -24.36 26.01
CA CYS A 12 36.28 -23.82 24.75
C CYS A 12 35.50 -24.31 23.54
N VAL A 13 35.08 -25.59 23.51
CA VAL A 13 34.29 -26.17 22.41
C VAL A 13 32.88 -25.53 22.36
N LEU A 14 32.23 -25.31 23.52
CA LEU A 14 30.95 -24.61 23.58
C LEU A 14 31.07 -23.13 23.11
N ALA A 15 32.12 -22.43 23.50
CA ALA A 15 32.36 -21.06 23.08
C ALA A 15 32.60 -20.96 21.56
N ALA A 16 33.35 -21.89 20.99
CA ALA A 16 33.59 -21.95 19.55
C ALA A 16 32.31 -22.26 18.74
N ALA A 17 31.41 -23.12 19.28
CA ALA A 17 30.13 -23.43 18.65
C ALA A 17 29.16 -22.23 18.63
N VAL A 18 29.18 -21.38 19.68
CA VAL A 18 28.35 -20.15 19.72
C VAL A 18 28.83 -19.09 18.74
N VAL A 19 30.18 -18.95 18.58
CA VAL A 19 30.74 -17.99 17.61
C VAL A 19 30.48 -18.43 16.17
N ALA A 20 30.51 -19.73 15.88
CA ALA A 20 30.17 -20.27 14.55
C ALA A 20 28.68 -20.11 14.20
N GLY A 21 27.80 -20.12 15.22
CA GLY A 21 26.35 -19.91 15.03
C GLY A 21 25.94 -18.45 14.73
N LEU A 22 26.75 -17.46 15.09
CA LEU A 22 26.48 -16.04 14.79
C LEU A 22 26.93 -15.61 13.39
N SER A 23 27.71 -16.42 12.68
CA SER A 23 28.13 -16.11 11.32
C SER A 23 27.09 -16.46 10.23
N GLY A 24 25.95 -17.02 10.61
CA GLY A 24 24.91 -17.51 9.72
C GLY A 24 23.91 -16.47 9.18
N CYS A 25 24.03 -15.21 9.54
CA CYS A 25 23.13 -14.14 9.05
C CYS A 25 23.70 -13.34 7.88
N GLY A 26 24.55 -13.93 7.09
CA GLY A 26 25.02 -13.39 5.81
C GLY A 26 24.46 -14.20 4.65
N SER A 27 23.14 -14.35 4.52
CA SER A 27 22.60 -14.71 3.21
C SER A 27 22.84 -13.49 2.31
N VAL A 28 23.88 -13.57 1.51
CA VAL A 28 24.06 -12.75 0.33
C VAL A 28 22.93 -13.13 -0.61
N THR A 29 21.73 -12.59 -0.36
CA THR A 29 20.70 -12.48 -1.38
C THR A 29 21.32 -11.60 -2.46
N SER A 30 21.42 -12.10 -3.65
CA SER A 30 21.79 -11.39 -4.86
C SER A 30 21.03 -10.05 -4.89
N GLY A 31 21.69 -9.05 -4.50
CA GLY A 31 21.53 -7.64 -4.22
C GLY A 31 20.35 -6.84 -4.73
N LYS A 32 19.26 -7.38 -5.23
CA LYS A 32 18.10 -6.57 -5.66
C LYS A 32 17.21 -6.21 -4.46
N ARG A 33 16.87 -4.93 -4.36
CA ARG A 33 15.82 -4.47 -3.45
C ARG A 33 14.45 -4.85 -3.99
N ILE A 34 13.65 -5.54 -3.19
CA ILE A 34 12.27 -5.87 -3.55
C ILE A 34 11.39 -4.65 -3.27
N VAL A 35 10.67 -4.20 -4.30
CA VAL A 35 9.63 -3.16 -4.21
C VAL A 35 8.28 -3.86 -4.16
N ARG A 36 7.58 -3.75 -3.04
CA ARG A 36 6.28 -4.39 -2.80
C ARG A 36 5.15 -3.41 -2.97
N ILE A 37 4.18 -3.78 -3.81
CA ILE A 37 2.99 -2.97 -4.12
C ILE A 37 1.75 -3.78 -3.78
N SER A 38 0.85 -3.25 -2.95
CA SER A 38 -0.43 -3.88 -2.60
C SER A 38 -1.61 -3.13 -3.19
N HIS A 39 -2.65 -3.84 -3.61
CA HIS A 39 -3.93 -3.27 -4.01
C HIS A 39 -5.10 -4.25 -3.84
N ALA A 40 -6.34 -3.72 -3.83
CA ALA A 40 -7.54 -4.49 -3.57
C ALA A 40 -8.17 -5.13 -4.82
N GLN A 41 -7.78 -4.70 -6.01
CA GLN A 41 -8.41 -5.10 -7.27
C GLN A 41 -7.96 -6.48 -7.75
N SER A 42 -8.76 -7.09 -8.64
CA SER A 42 -8.38 -8.34 -9.31
C SER A 42 -7.25 -8.12 -10.32
N GLU A 43 -6.60 -9.21 -10.71
CA GLU A 43 -5.51 -9.19 -11.69
C GLU A 43 -5.95 -8.77 -13.10
N THR A 44 -7.26 -8.81 -13.40
CA THR A 44 -7.81 -8.35 -14.68
C THR A 44 -8.24 -6.88 -14.67
N HIS A 45 -8.17 -6.22 -13.52
CA HIS A 45 -8.58 -4.84 -13.39
C HIS A 45 -7.57 -3.88 -14.06
N PRO A 46 -8.01 -2.80 -14.75
CA PRO A 46 -7.10 -1.85 -15.40
C PRO A 46 -6.01 -1.28 -14.49
N GLU A 47 -6.31 -1.08 -13.21
CA GLU A 47 -5.34 -0.64 -12.20
C GLU A 47 -4.18 -1.63 -12.05
N HIS A 48 -4.49 -2.96 -11.99
CA HIS A 48 -3.45 -3.99 -11.95
C HIS A 48 -2.61 -3.99 -13.22
N LEU A 49 -3.24 -3.85 -14.38
CA LEU A 49 -2.53 -3.77 -15.66
C LEU A 49 -1.59 -2.56 -15.71
N GLY A 50 -2.02 -1.43 -15.16
CA GLY A 50 -1.17 -0.25 -14.99
C GLY A 50 0.04 -0.52 -14.08
N LEU A 51 -0.15 -1.25 -13.00
CA LEU A 51 0.96 -1.65 -12.11
C LEU A 51 1.91 -2.66 -12.78
N LEU A 52 1.41 -3.54 -13.65
CA LEU A 52 2.27 -4.42 -14.45
C LEU A 52 3.15 -3.61 -15.42
N ALA A 53 2.59 -2.59 -16.07
CA ALA A 53 3.37 -1.68 -16.91
C ALA A 53 4.42 -0.89 -16.10
N PHE A 54 4.08 -0.46 -14.88
CA PHE A 54 5.04 0.15 -13.96
C PHE A 54 6.17 -0.83 -13.60
N LYS A 55 5.83 -2.08 -13.26
CA LYS A 55 6.81 -3.14 -12.98
C LYS A 55 7.77 -3.32 -14.16
N GLU A 56 7.25 -3.50 -15.36
CA GLU A 56 8.04 -3.66 -16.58
C GLU A 56 8.97 -2.45 -16.78
N TYR A 57 8.44 -1.24 -16.67
CA TYR A 57 9.22 0.00 -16.82
C TYR A 57 10.39 0.10 -15.83
N VAL A 58 10.16 -0.28 -14.57
CA VAL A 58 11.20 -0.24 -13.52
C VAL A 58 12.24 -1.33 -13.76
N GLU A 59 11.79 -2.56 -14.04
CA GLU A 59 12.70 -3.71 -14.19
C GLU A 59 13.53 -3.64 -15.48
N GLU A 60 13.03 -3.03 -16.55
CA GLU A 60 13.83 -2.75 -17.76
C GLU A 60 14.97 -1.76 -17.51
N ARG A 61 14.78 -0.78 -16.64
CA ARG A 61 15.74 0.33 -16.42
C ARG A 61 16.61 0.13 -15.19
N LEU A 62 16.10 -0.54 -14.19
CA LEU A 62 16.70 -0.67 -12.87
C LEU A 62 16.67 -2.12 -12.35
N GLY A 63 16.44 -3.09 -13.21
CA GLY A 63 16.27 -4.50 -12.83
C GLY A 63 17.55 -5.16 -12.32
N ASP A 64 18.70 -4.51 -12.44
CA ASP A 64 19.94 -4.88 -11.73
C ASP A 64 19.87 -4.57 -10.22
N LYS A 65 19.05 -3.58 -9.83
CA LYS A 65 18.93 -3.07 -8.44
C LYS A 65 17.59 -3.38 -7.79
N TYR A 66 16.50 -3.45 -8.58
CA TYR A 66 15.14 -3.58 -8.07
C TYR A 66 14.38 -4.74 -8.72
N GLU A 67 13.53 -5.38 -7.92
CA GLU A 67 12.52 -6.36 -8.34
C GLU A 67 11.17 -5.88 -7.83
N VAL A 68 10.16 -5.74 -8.69
CA VAL A 68 8.82 -5.29 -8.32
C VAL A 68 7.89 -6.50 -8.11
N GLN A 69 7.29 -6.57 -6.94
CA GLN A 69 6.29 -7.58 -6.59
C GLN A 69 4.94 -6.92 -6.33
N ILE A 70 3.91 -7.37 -7.04
CA ILE A 70 2.55 -6.83 -6.93
C ILE A 70 1.66 -7.86 -6.22
N PHE A 71 0.92 -7.40 -5.21
CA PHE A 71 0.03 -8.20 -4.38
C PHE A 71 -1.42 -7.74 -4.58
N PRO A 72 -2.17 -8.37 -5.52
CA PRO A 72 -3.57 -8.05 -5.82
C PRO A 72 -4.52 -8.64 -4.78
N ASN A 73 -5.84 -8.37 -4.93
CA ASN A 73 -6.93 -9.01 -4.18
C ASN A 73 -6.78 -8.94 -2.66
N GLU A 74 -6.25 -7.84 -2.13
CA GLU A 74 -6.02 -7.67 -0.68
C GLU A 74 -5.15 -8.79 -0.04
N LEU A 75 -4.24 -9.39 -0.81
CA LEU A 75 -3.38 -10.48 -0.31
C LEU A 75 -2.57 -10.10 0.95
N LEU A 76 -2.27 -8.82 1.13
CA LEU A 76 -1.55 -8.30 2.30
C LEU A 76 -2.51 -7.67 3.34
N GLY A 77 -3.81 -7.88 3.21
CA GLY A 77 -4.85 -7.33 4.06
C GLY A 77 -5.66 -6.23 3.38
N SER A 78 -6.64 -5.68 4.10
CA SER A 78 -7.48 -4.58 3.61
C SER A 78 -6.64 -3.35 3.22
N ALA A 79 -7.22 -2.44 2.44
CA ALA A 79 -6.55 -1.20 2.03
C ALA A 79 -5.98 -0.42 3.24
N GLN A 80 -6.76 -0.30 4.33
CA GLN A 80 -6.29 0.34 5.56
C GLN A 80 -5.07 -0.38 6.15
N LYS A 81 -5.11 -1.74 6.21
CA LYS A 81 -3.97 -2.52 6.69
C LYS A 81 -2.73 -2.36 5.82
N ALA A 82 -2.91 -2.29 4.50
CA ALA A 82 -1.82 -2.06 3.57
C ALA A 82 -1.20 -0.65 3.74
N ILE A 83 -2.01 0.39 4.03
CA ILE A 83 -1.50 1.72 4.37
C ILE A 83 -0.63 1.65 5.65
N GLU A 84 -1.10 0.97 6.70
CA GLU A 84 -0.30 0.77 7.92
C GLU A 84 1.03 0.03 7.65
N LEU A 85 1.02 -0.95 6.74
CA LEU A 85 2.26 -1.64 6.33
C LEU A 85 3.21 -0.71 5.57
N THR A 86 2.67 0.26 4.81
CA THR A 86 3.47 1.29 4.14
C THR A 86 4.10 2.24 5.17
N GLN A 87 3.36 2.67 6.20
CA GLN A 87 3.88 3.49 7.30
C GLN A 87 5.08 2.84 8.01
N THR A 88 5.04 1.52 8.16
CA THR A 88 6.13 0.76 8.82
C THR A 88 7.27 0.38 7.87
N GLY A 89 7.14 0.64 6.57
CA GLY A 89 8.10 0.23 5.56
C GLY A 89 8.11 -1.27 5.25
N ALA A 90 7.08 -2.02 5.69
CA ALA A 90 6.95 -3.44 5.36
C ALA A 90 6.59 -3.67 3.89
N ILE A 91 5.88 -2.71 3.28
CA ILE A 91 5.67 -2.59 1.84
C ILE A 91 6.05 -1.19 1.38
N ASP A 92 6.36 -1.02 0.09
CA ASP A 92 6.84 0.25 -0.46
C ASP A 92 5.69 1.10 -1.01
N PHE A 93 4.66 0.48 -1.61
CA PHE A 93 3.51 1.18 -2.20
C PHE A 93 2.20 0.46 -1.91
N VAL A 94 1.14 1.25 -1.82
CA VAL A 94 -0.24 0.76 -1.79
C VAL A 94 -1.10 1.59 -2.73
N VAL A 95 -2.01 0.95 -3.46
CA VAL A 95 -3.09 1.63 -4.17
C VAL A 95 -4.36 1.46 -3.36
N ALA A 96 -4.91 2.57 -2.91
CA ALA A 96 -6.08 2.60 -2.03
C ALA A 96 -7.07 3.69 -2.48
N GLY A 97 -8.34 3.49 -2.18
CA GLY A 97 -9.33 4.54 -2.40
C GLY A 97 -9.13 5.71 -1.45
N THR A 98 -9.46 6.93 -1.90
CA THR A 98 -9.32 8.17 -1.09
C THR A 98 -10.01 8.09 0.27
N ALA A 99 -11.16 7.42 0.35
CA ALA A 99 -11.86 7.20 1.62
C ALA A 99 -11.03 6.45 2.67
N ASN A 100 -10.07 5.59 2.26
CA ASN A 100 -9.19 4.92 3.21
C ASN A 100 -8.08 5.83 3.74
N LEU A 101 -7.86 7.00 3.11
CA LEU A 101 -6.87 7.99 3.53
C LEU A 101 -7.43 8.96 4.57
N GLU A 102 -8.76 9.09 4.67
CA GLU A 102 -9.45 10.06 5.55
C GLU A 102 -9.06 9.89 7.02
N THR A 103 -8.85 8.65 7.48
CA THR A 103 -8.41 8.36 8.86
C THR A 103 -6.95 8.77 9.13
N PHE A 104 -6.16 9.00 8.09
CA PHE A 104 -4.74 9.39 8.20
C PHE A 104 -4.54 10.88 7.94
N ALA A 105 -5.35 11.46 7.03
CA ALA A 105 -5.30 12.87 6.67
C ALA A 105 -6.71 13.34 6.27
N SER A 106 -7.35 14.15 7.13
CA SER A 106 -8.74 14.59 6.97
C SER A 106 -9.00 15.38 5.68
N VAL A 107 -7.98 16.00 5.08
CA VAL A 107 -8.13 16.68 3.78
C VAL A 107 -8.70 15.77 2.69
N TYR A 108 -8.50 14.44 2.80
CA TYR A 108 -9.04 13.47 1.84
C TYR A 108 -10.56 13.28 1.93
N GLU A 109 -11.22 13.73 2.99
CA GLU A 109 -12.68 13.74 3.11
C GLU A 109 -13.36 14.55 1.99
N ILE A 110 -12.66 15.53 1.43
CA ILE A 110 -13.15 16.31 0.29
C ILE A 110 -13.49 15.42 -0.92
N PHE A 111 -12.74 14.36 -1.16
CA PHE A 111 -12.98 13.45 -2.29
C PHE A 111 -14.17 12.49 -2.07
N SER A 112 -14.69 12.43 -0.86
CA SER A 112 -15.89 11.66 -0.51
C SER A 112 -17.17 12.51 -0.56
N MET A 113 -17.04 13.84 -0.79
CA MET A 113 -18.19 14.73 -0.89
C MET A 113 -18.98 14.42 -2.17
N PRO A 114 -20.30 14.12 -2.05
CA PRO A 114 -21.14 13.91 -3.22
C PRO A 114 -21.20 15.17 -4.10
N TYR A 115 -21.16 14.97 -5.40
CA TYR A 115 -21.32 16.05 -6.40
C TYR A 115 -20.27 17.18 -6.29
N LEU A 116 -19.08 16.89 -5.73
CA LEU A 116 -17.99 17.87 -5.64
C LEU A 116 -17.53 18.34 -7.03
N PHE A 117 -17.53 17.44 -8.00
CA PHE A 117 -17.14 17.73 -9.37
C PHE A 117 -18.37 17.67 -10.29
N ASP A 118 -18.61 18.76 -11.04
CA ASP A 118 -19.74 18.86 -11.96
C ASP A 118 -19.59 17.91 -13.18
N SER A 119 -18.36 17.54 -13.53
CA SER A 119 -18.07 16.65 -14.64
C SER A 119 -16.73 15.93 -14.46
N GLU A 120 -16.53 14.88 -15.26
CA GLU A 120 -15.25 14.18 -15.32
C GLU A 120 -14.12 15.09 -15.80
N ASP A 121 -14.39 16.05 -16.69
CA ASP A 121 -13.37 16.97 -17.19
C ASP A 121 -12.92 17.94 -16.10
N VAL A 122 -13.85 18.44 -15.26
CA VAL A 122 -13.51 19.26 -14.09
C VAL A 122 -12.68 18.42 -13.10
N TYR A 123 -13.11 17.20 -12.81
CA TYR A 123 -12.34 16.28 -11.97
C TYR A 123 -10.90 16.11 -12.49
N LYS A 124 -10.74 15.77 -13.76
CA LYS A 124 -9.42 15.57 -14.38
C LYS A 124 -8.58 16.85 -14.33
N SER A 125 -9.17 18.02 -14.58
CA SER A 125 -8.43 19.28 -14.55
C SER A 125 -7.87 19.59 -13.16
N VAL A 126 -8.62 19.31 -12.10
CA VAL A 126 -8.15 19.46 -10.71
C VAL A 126 -7.06 18.46 -10.39
N MET A 127 -7.28 17.18 -10.73
CA MET A 127 -6.32 16.12 -10.42
C MET A 127 -5.01 16.24 -11.20
N GLN A 128 -5.01 16.96 -12.32
CA GLN A 128 -3.82 17.24 -13.14
C GLN A 128 -3.12 18.55 -12.75
N ASP A 129 -3.73 19.36 -11.91
CA ASP A 129 -3.08 20.55 -11.33
C ASP A 129 -2.04 20.11 -10.31
N THR A 130 -0.80 20.00 -10.76
CA THR A 130 0.31 19.51 -9.94
C THR A 130 0.60 20.41 -8.75
N ASP A 131 0.47 21.74 -8.90
CA ASP A 131 0.76 22.71 -7.84
C ASP A 131 -0.27 22.62 -6.70
N TYR A 132 -1.52 22.32 -7.05
CA TYR A 132 -2.59 22.12 -6.09
C TYR A 132 -2.51 20.73 -5.45
N MET A 133 -2.37 19.68 -6.26
CA MET A 133 -2.38 18.30 -5.78
C MET A 133 -1.16 17.95 -4.93
N GLU A 134 0.00 18.54 -5.19
CA GLU A 134 1.20 18.31 -4.38
C GLU A 134 0.95 18.64 -2.90
N LYS A 135 0.25 19.74 -2.61
CA LYS A 135 -0.11 20.12 -1.23
C LYS A 135 -1.01 19.08 -0.55
N ILE A 136 -1.91 18.46 -1.34
CA ILE A 136 -2.78 17.39 -0.83
C ILE A 136 -1.96 16.12 -0.59
N TYR A 137 -1.05 15.79 -1.51
CA TYR A 137 -0.17 14.61 -1.37
C TYR A 137 0.76 14.74 -0.15
N GLU A 138 1.32 15.92 0.08
CA GLU A 138 2.18 16.20 1.24
C GLU A 138 1.47 16.12 2.58
N SER A 139 0.14 16.30 2.61
CA SER A 139 -0.64 16.23 3.84
C SER A 139 -0.56 14.88 4.57
N THR A 140 -0.11 13.83 3.89
CA THR A 140 0.07 12.50 4.49
C THR A 140 1.48 12.26 5.04
N ASP A 141 2.42 13.19 4.87
CA ASP A 141 3.81 13.02 5.33
C ASP A 141 3.90 12.82 6.85
N GLU A 142 3.11 13.58 7.62
CA GLU A 142 3.06 13.44 9.08
C GLU A 142 2.47 12.09 9.51
N ALA A 143 1.68 11.46 8.65
CA ALA A 143 1.17 10.11 8.86
C ALA A 143 2.19 9.01 8.49
N GLY A 144 3.39 9.38 8.02
CA GLY A 144 4.49 8.45 7.72
C GLY A 144 4.44 7.81 6.34
N PHE A 145 3.67 8.36 5.41
CA PHE A 145 3.69 8.00 4.00
C PHE A 145 3.35 9.21 3.14
N ARG A 146 3.63 9.15 1.85
CA ARG A 146 3.27 10.20 0.88
C ARG A 146 2.44 9.63 -0.25
N VAL A 147 1.36 10.31 -0.61
CA VAL A 147 0.65 10.04 -1.86
C VAL A 147 1.47 10.61 -3.02
N VAL A 148 1.64 9.83 -4.08
CA VAL A 148 2.54 10.18 -5.19
C VAL A 148 1.81 10.35 -6.52
N THR A 149 0.62 9.76 -6.67
CA THR A 149 -0.19 9.84 -7.89
C THR A 149 -1.60 9.33 -7.64
N TRP A 150 -2.45 9.41 -8.64
CA TRP A 150 -3.84 8.99 -8.59
C TRP A 150 -4.23 8.15 -9.81
N TYR A 151 -5.28 7.35 -9.64
CA TYR A 151 -5.96 6.64 -10.71
C TYR A 151 -7.40 7.11 -10.80
N ASN A 152 -7.95 7.27 -12.02
CA ASN A 152 -9.37 7.48 -12.20
C ASN A 152 -10.11 6.15 -12.06
N ALA A 153 -10.77 5.95 -10.93
CA ALA A 153 -11.56 4.75 -10.65
C ALA A 153 -13.02 4.85 -11.14
N GLY A 154 -13.38 5.91 -11.86
CA GLY A 154 -14.71 6.14 -12.39
C GLY A 154 -15.69 6.73 -11.37
N THR A 155 -16.98 6.67 -11.72
CA THR A 155 -18.10 7.23 -10.95
C THR A 155 -18.82 6.13 -10.18
N ARG A 156 -19.23 6.44 -8.94
CA ARG A 156 -20.00 5.52 -8.11
C ARG A 156 -21.50 5.75 -8.28
N ASN A 157 -22.24 4.64 -8.23
CA ASN A 157 -23.68 4.64 -8.28
C ASN A 157 -24.24 3.75 -7.17
N PHE A 158 -25.46 4.07 -6.73
CA PHE A 158 -26.23 3.19 -5.86
C PHE A 158 -26.88 2.05 -6.65
N TYR A 159 -26.79 0.84 -6.11
CA TYR A 159 -27.49 -0.33 -6.62
C TYR A 159 -28.51 -0.80 -5.59
N GLY A 160 -29.73 -1.02 -6.02
CA GLY A 160 -30.80 -1.47 -5.13
C GLY A 160 -31.85 -2.30 -5.85
N LYS A 161 -32.69 -3.01 -5.06
CA LYS A 161 -33.84 -3.77 -5.58
C LYS A 161 -35.01 -2.86 -5.96
N LYS A 162 -34.96 -1.59 -5.57
CA LYS A 162 -35.97 -0.55 -5.83
C LYS A 162 -35.30 0.64 -6.50
N PRO A 163 -36.02 1.38 -7.36
CA PRO A 163 -35.52 2.66 -7.87
C PRO A 163 -35.18 3.61 -6.72
N ILE A 164 -34.10 4.35 -6.88
CA ILE A 164 -33.66 5.42 -5.98
C ILE A 164 -33.64 6.69 -6.82
N ASN A 165 -34.66 7.53 -6.66
CA ASN A 165 -34.82 8.76 -7.43
C ASN A 165 -34.60 10.02 -6.57
N THR A 166 -34.79 9.89 -5.26
CA THR A 166 -34.64 10.96 -4.29
C THR A 166 -33.91 10.50 -3.06
N PRO A 167 -33.30 11.38 -2.26
CA PRO A 167 -32.69 11.02 -0.98
C PRO A 167 -33.65 10.30 -0.01
N ASP A 168 -34.94 10.59 -0.10
CA ASP A 168 -35.96 9.96 0.76
C ASP A 168 -36.13 8.47 0.48
N ASP A 169 -35.85 8.03 -0.74
CA ASP A 169 -35.89 6.61 -1.12
C ASP A 169 -34.82 5.77 -0.40
N LEU A 170 -33.79 6.40 0.14
CA LEU A 170 -32.70 5.76 0.90
C LEU A 170 -33.10 5.47 2.36
N LYS A 171 -34.17 6.08 2.86
CA LYS A 171 -34.59 5.92 4.26
C LYS A 171 -34.88 4.46 4.60
N GLY A 172 -34.22 3.95 5.64
CA GLY A 172 -34.35 2.57 6.11
C GLY A 172 -33.66 1.51 5.24
N MET A 173 -32.94 1.90 4.19
CA MET A 173 -32.13 0.98 3.39
C MET A 173 -30.81 0.67 4.11
N LYS A 174 -30.41 -0.61 4.05
CA LYS A 174 -29.05 -1.01 4.43
C LYS A 174 -28.18 -0.92 3.18
N ILE A 175 -27.28 0.06 3.17
CA ILE A 175 -26.40 0.35 2.04
C ILE A 175 -24.97 0.07 2.48
N ARG A 176 -24.21 -0.67 1.66
CA ARG A 176 -22.77 -0.80 1.85
C ARG A 176 -22.09 0.44 1.29
N VAL A 177 -21.31 1.10 2.14
CA VAL A 177 -20.44 2.21 1.78
C VAL A 177 -18.97 1.82 2.00
N GLN A 178 -18.03 2.66 1.61
CA GLN A 178 -16.62 2.51 2.00
C GLN A 178 -16.45 2.78 3.49
N GLN A 179 -15.32 2.32 4.03
CA GLN A 179 -14.90 2.68 5.37
C GLN A 179 -14.42 4.14 5.32
N SER A 180 -15.22 5.01 5.86
CA SER A 180 -14.95 6.42 6.10
C SER A 180 -15.40 6.73 7.53
N PRO A 181 -14.74 7.64 8.25
CA PRO A 181 -15.13 8.08 9.59
C PRO A 181 -16.56 8.55 9.69
#